data_e2acc03f875adc8497d04108d9b6c304
#
_entry.id   e2acc03f875adc8497d04108d9b6c304
#
_cell.length_a   1.000
_cell.length_b   1.000
_cell.length_c   1.000
_cell.angle_alpha   90.00
_cell.angle_beta   90.00
_cell.angle_gamma   90.00
#
_symmetry.space_group_name_H-M   'P 1'
#
loop_
_entity.id
_entity.type
_entity.pdbx_description
1 polymer ?
#
loop_
_entity_poly.entity_id
_entity_poly.type
_entity_poly.pdbx_seq_one_letter_code
_entity_poly.pdbx_strand_id
1 'polypeptide(L)'
;MIRRIQPIQGIAVIEFTLASSVLFVLLFSIISIGYLMFSLQAINDVTRKAARLAAVCQISQSQQIASSVAASSVIAGIDADSIEIEYLDQDGAVLASPTAQNVRFVRARVVSLTYQLLSLLDFLGESGLIDIPSFETTIPSESLGIVPNGTNTNC
;
A
#
# COMPACT_ATOMS: atom_id res chain seq x y z
N MET A 1 61.15 -35.60 17.28
CA MET A 1 60.02 -35.04 18.04
C MET A 1 59.02 -34.46 17.05
N ILE A 2 57.96 -35.19 16.74
CA ILE A 2 56.93 -34.75 15.79
C ILE A 2 55.87 -34.00 16.62
N ARG A 3 55.80 -32.67 16.43
CA ARG A 3 54.80 -31.80 17.08
C ARG A 3 53.46 -32.07 16.42
N ARG A 4 52.54 -32.73 17.10
CA ARG A 4 51.15 -32.88 16.66
C ARG A 4 50.50 -31.49 16.60
N ILE A 5 50.21 -31.03 15.41
CA ILE A 5 49.41 -29.83 15.18
C ILE A 5 47.98 -30.24 15.56
N GLN A 6 47.47 -29.74 16.69
CA GLN A 6 46.05 -29.92 17.05
C GLN A 6 45.22 -29.14 16.05
N PRO A 7 44.19 -29.74 15.44
CA PRO A 7 43.33 -29.03 14.52
C PRO A 7 42.54 -27.99 15.30
N ILE A 8 42.66 -26.71 14.87
CA ILE A 8 41.90 -25.57 15.41
C ILE A 8 40.46 -25.63 14.82
N GLN A 9 39.68 -26.61 15.21
CA GLN A 9 38.34 -26.84 14.68
C GLN A 9 37.31 -25.77 15.13
N GLY A 10 37.57 -25.09 16.28
CA GLY A 10 36.64 -24.07 16.80
C GLY A 10 36.63 -22.76 16.01
N ILE A 11 37.75 -22.36 15.39
CA ILE A 11 37.85 -21.09 14.66
C ILE A 11 37.04 -21.15 13.36
N ALA A 12 37.11 -22.26 12.62
CA ALA A 12 36.33 -22.42 11.38
C ALA A 12 34.83 -22.34 11.58
N VAL A 13 34.32 -22.83 12.71
CA VAL A 13 32.87 -22.73 13.06
C VAL A 13 32.45 -21.29 13.33
N ILE A 14 33.29 -20.53 14.06
CA ILE A 14 33.02 -19.12 14.35
C ILE A 14 33.08 -18.30 13.06
N GLU A 15 34.03 -18.51 12.20
CA GLU A 15 34.15 -17.83 10.90
C GLU A 15 32.95 -18.13 10.01
N PHE A 16 32.53 -19.40 9.94
CA PHE A 16 31.33 -19.78 9.18
C PHE A 16 30.05 -19.15 9.75
N THR A 17 29.88 -19.12 11.08
CA THR A 17 28.67 -18.51 11.69
C THR A 17 28.64 -17.00 11.46
N LEU A 18 29.77 -16.30 11.53
CA LEU A 18 29.84 -14.88 11.23
C LEU A 18 29.52 -14.60 9.76
N ALA A 19 30.15 -15.35 8.84
CA ALA A 19 29.89 -15.19 7.41
C ALA A 19 28.43 -15.49 7.05
N SER A 20 27.86 -16.55 7.60
CA SER A 20 26.45 -16.89 7.37
C SER A 20 25.50 -15.85 7.96
N SER A 21 25.74 -15.33 9.15
CA SER A 21 24.89 -14.31 9.76
C SER A 21 24.84 -13.03 8.92
N VAL A 22 25.99 -12.58 8.42
CA VAL A 22 26.05 -11.40 7.52
C VAL A 22 25.29 -11.69 6.22
N LEU A 23 25.48 -12.88 5.65
CA LEU A 23 24.76 -13.28 4.43
C LEU A 23 23.24 -13.27 4.64
N PHE A 24 22.74 -13.84 5.74
CA PHE A 24 21.32 -13.85 6.04
C PHE A 24 20.75 -12.45 6.26
N VAL A 25 21.45 -11.58 6.98
CA VAL A 25 21.04 -10.18 7.15
C VAL A 25 20.90 -9.50 5.80
N LEU A 26 21.85 -9.66 4.91
CA LEU A 26 21.79 -9.09 3.55
C LEU A 26 20.62 -9.65 2.75
N LEU A 27 20.41 -10.97 2.76
CA LEU A 27 19.32 -11.61 2.04
C LEU A 27 17.95 -11.12 2.55
N PHE A 28 17.75 -11.10 3.86
CA PHE A 28 16.48 -10.64 4.45
C PHE A 28 16.28 -9.14 4.23
N SER A 29 17.33 -8.34 4.22
CA SER A 29 17.23 -6.91 3.88
C SER A 29 16.74 -6.71 2.44
N ILE A 30 17.29 -7.45 1.48
CA ILE A 30 16.87 -7.39 0.08
C ILE A 30 15.41 -7.81 -0.07
N ILE A 31 14.99 -8.90 0.58
CA ILE A 31 13.61 -9.38 0.55
C ILE A 31 12.66 -8.34 1.16
N SER A 32 13.02 -7.76 2.31
CA SER A 32 12.19 -6.77 3.00
C SER A 32 12.01 -5.50 2.17
N ILE A 33 13.10 -4.99 1.59
CA ILE A 33 13.04 -3.80 0.71
C ILE A 33 12.25 -4.12 -0.57
N GLY A 34 12.44 -5.30 -1.15
CA GLY A 34 11.69 -5.74 -2.32
C GLY A 34 10.18 -5.81 -2.05
N TYR A 35 9.79 -6.35 -0.90
CA TYR A 35 8.38 -6.38 -0.50
C TYR A 35 7.82 -4.99 -0.22
N LEU A 36 8.60 -4.09 0.40
CA LEU A 36 8.21 -2.69 0.56
C LEU A 36 7.92 -2.03 -0.80
N MET A 37 8.83 -2.18 -1.77
CA MET A 37 8.64 -1.63 -3.12
C MET A 37 7.40 -2.21 -3.82
N PHE A 38 7.17 -3.51 -3.68
CA PHE A 38 5.95 -4.16 -4.16
C PHE A 38 4.70 -3.56 -3.50
N SER A 39 4.71 -3.35 -2.20
CA SER A 39 3.58 -2.77 -1.46
C SER A 39 3.25 -1.35 -1.93
N LEU A 40 4.26 -0.51 -2.18
CA LEU A 40 4.05 0.84 -2.72
C LEU A 40 3.39 0.82 -4.11
N GLN A 41 3.76 -0.12 -4.99
CA GLN A 41 3.13 -0.27 -6.30
C GLN A 41 1.68 -0.75 -6.18
N ALA A 42 1.42 -1.70 -5.29
CA ALA A 42 0.08 -2.22 -5.09
C ALA A 42 -0.87 -1.19 -4.45
N ILE A 43 -0.37 -0.31 -3.55
CA ILE A 43 -1.15 0.83 -3.02
C ILE A 43 -1.55 1.78 -4.16
N ASN A 44 -0.64 2.08 -5.07
CA ASN A 44 -0.93 2.91 -6.24
C ASN A 44 -2.02 2.26 -7.15
N ASP A 45 -2.02 0.95 -7.28
CA ASP A 45 -3.07 0.23 -8.01
C ASP A 45 -4.43 0.31 -7.29
N VAL A 46 -4.44 0.20 -5.97
CA VAL A 46 -5.64 0.38 -5.12
C VAL A 46 -6.25 1.76 -5.31
N THR A 47 -5.47 2.83 -5.24
CA THR A 47 -5.98 4.20 -5.42
C THR A 47 -6.54 4.41 -6.83
N ARG A 48 -5.90 3.87 -7.86
CA ARG A 48 -6.40 3.94 -9.25
C ARG A 48 -7.70 3.19 -9.43
N LYS A 49 -7.84 1.99 -8.86
CA LYS A 49 -9.08 1.21 -8.91
C LYS A 49 -10.21 1.93 -8.19
N ALA A 50 -9.95 2.44 -6.98
CA ALA A 50 -10.92 3.20 -6.20
C ALA A 50 -11.40 4.45 -6.95
N ALA A 51 -10.48 5.25 -7.50
CA ALA A 51 -10.81 6.44 -8.27
C ALA A 51 -11.67 6.11 -9.50
N ARG A 52 -11.30 5.09 -10.27
CA ARG A 52 -12.06 4.68 -11.47
C ARG A 52 -13.47 4.22 -11.13
N LEU A 53 -13.63 3.40 -10.10
CA LEU A 53 -14.96 2.99 -9.65
C LEU A 53 -15.78 4.18 -9.17
N ALA A 54 -15.18 5.08 -8.39
CA ALA A 54 -15.88 6.25 -7.88
C ALA A 54 -16.24 7.29 -8.97
N ALA A 55 -15.53 7.30 -10.11
CA ALA A 55 -15.88 8.16 -11.25
C ALA A 55 -17.11 7.68 -12.04
N VAL A 56 -17.41 6.38 -12.00
CA VAL A 56 -18.51 5.79 -12.76
C VAL A 56 -19.70 5.35 -11.89
N CYS A 57 -19.47 5.01 -10.62
CA CYS A 57 -20.48 4.56 -9.69
C CYS A 57 -21.22 5.72 -9.02
N GLN A 58 -22.34 5.43 -8.37
CA GLN A 58 -23.07 6.46 -7.61
C GLN A 58 -22.24 7.00 -6.43
N ILE A 59 -22.34 8.30 -6.23
CA ILE A 59 -21.66 9.01 -5.13
C ILE A 59 -21.98 8.39 -3.76
N SER A 60 -23.21 7.94 -3.56
CA SER A 60 -23.66 7.30 -2.31
C SER A 60 -22.99 5.96 -2.00
N GLN A 61 -22.26 5.38 -2.96
CA GLN A 61 -21.64 4.07 -2.82
C GLN A 61 -20.14 4.14 -2.51
N SER A 62 -19.60 5.30 -2.17
CA SER A 62 -18.18 5.49 -1.86
C SER A 62 -17.64 4.47 -0.85
N GLN A 63 -18.38 4.19 0.23
CA GLN A 63 -18.00 3.22 1.25
C GLN A 63 -18.01 1.77 0.71
N GLN A 64 -18.98 1.44 -0.14
CA GLN A 64 -19.03 0.11 -0.76
C GLN A 64 -17.89 -0.09 -1.76
N ILE A 65 -17.52 0.96 -2.49
CA ILE A 65 -16.36 0.95 -3.38
C ILE A 65 -15.08 0.73 -2.55
N ALA A 66 -14.88 1.49 -1.47
CA ALA A 66 -13.74 1.35 -0.59
C ALA A 66 -13.63 -0.09 -0.05
N SER A 67 -14.73 -0.68 0.43
CA SER A 67 -14.75 -2.05 0.95
C SER A 67 -14.45 -3.10 -0.14
N SER A 68 -14.98 -2.95 -1.35
CA SER A 68 -14.74 -3.89 -2.45
C SER A 68 -13.30 -3.84 -2.95
N VAL A 69 -12.72 -2.63 -3.01
CA VAL A 69 -11.33 -2.43 -3.41
C VAL A 69 -10.39 -2.97 -2.34
N ALA A 70 -10.66 -2.70 -1.05
CA ALA A 70 -9.90 -3.25 0.07
C ALA A 70 -9.92 -4.78 0.05
N ALA A 71 -11.09 -5.41 -0.14
CA ALA A 71 -11.23 -6.86 -0.22
C ALA A 71 -10.47 -7.49 -1.40
N SER A 72 -10.25 -6.73 -2.49
CA SER A 72 -9.47 -7.17 -3.65
C SER A 72 -7.98 -6.83 -3.56
N SER A 73 -7.56 -6.17 -2.49
CA SER A 73 -6.15 -5.80 -2.27
C SER A 73 -5.29 -7.04 -2.01
N VAL A 74 -4.10 -7.05 -2.59
CA VAL A 74 -3.08 -8.09 -2.33
C VAL A 74 -2.20 -7.76 -1.12
N ILE A 75 -2.41 -6.60 -0.50
CA ILE A 75 -1.63 -6.14 0.65
C ILE A 75 -2.46 -6.34 1.92
N ALA A 76 -1.83 -6.94 2.92
CA ALA A 76 -2.41 -7.01 4.26
C ALA A 76 -2.43 -5.62 4.91
N GLY A 77 -3.51 -5.31 5.65
CA GLY A 77 -3.63 -4.06 6.39
C GLY A 77 -4.30 -2.90 5.63
N ILE A 78 -4.79 -3.13 4.41
CA ILE A 78 -5.67 -2.18 3.73
C ILE A 78 -7.11 -2.55 4.03
N ASP A 79 -7.77 -1.71 4.80
CA ASP A 79 -9.19 -1.80 5.13
C ASP A 79 -9.98 -0.71 4.41
N ALA A 80 -11.32 -0.81 4.45
CA ALA A 80 -12.19 0.20 3.86
C ALA A 80 -11.94 1.61 4.43
N ASP A 81 -11.61 1.69 5.72
CA ASP A 81 -11.34 2.95 6.42
C ASP A 81 -9.98 3.56 6.03
N SER A 82 -9.08 2.77 5.44
CA SER A 82 -7.81 3.25 4.90
C SER A 82 -7.96 3.92 3.53
N ILE A 83 -9.11 3.74 2.86
CA ILE A 83 -9.37 4.25 1.51
C ILE A 83 -10.36 5.38 1.61
N GLU A 84 -9.89 6.61 1.39
CA GLU A 84 -10.73 7.80 1.34
C GLU A 84 -11.05 8.17 -0.11
N ILE A 85 -12.33 8.38 -0.40
CA ILE A 85 -12.82 8.82 -1.70
C ILE A 85 -13.43 10.20 -1.52
N GLU A 86 -12.89 11.18 -2.23
CA GLU A 86 -13.31 12.58 -2.19
C GLU A 86 -13.80 13.02 -3.56
N TYR A 87 -14.86 13.83 -3.56
CA TYR A 87 -15.41 14.44 -4.76
C TYR A 87 -15.07 15.92 -4.77
N LEU A 88 -14.51 16.38 -5.89
CA LEU A 88 -13.92 17.71 -6.02
C LEU A 88 -14.67 18.53 -7.06
N ASP A 89 -14.70 19.84 -6.85
CA ASP A 89 -15.23 20.81 -7.80
C ASP A 89 -14.20 21.13 -8.92
N GLN A 90 -14.50 22.16 -9.71
CA GLN A 90 -13.64 22.61 -10.81
C GLN A 90 -12.29 23.19 -10.32
N ASP A 91 -12.26 23.73 -9.12
CA ASP A 91 -11.06 24.35 -8.52
C ASP A 91 -10.24 23.34 -7.71
N GLY A 92 -10.71 22.08 -7.63
CA GLY A 92 -10.06 21.00 -6.86
C GLY A 92 -10.38 21.03 -5.37
N ALA A 93 -11.39 21.80 -4.95
CA ALA A 93 -11.83 21.82 -3.56
C ALA A 93 -12.79 20.66 -3.25
N VAL A 94 -12.69 20.11 -2.05
CA VAL A 94 -13.53 18.99 -1.60
C VAL A 94 -14.95 19.47 -1.37
N LEU A 95 -15.90 18.80 -1.98
CA LEU A 95 -17.32 19.11 -1.86
C LEU A 95 -17.93 18.46 -0.61
N ALA A 96 -18.50 19.27 0.28
CA ALA A 96 -19.21 18.77 1.47
C ALA A 96 -20.55 18.06 1.10
N SER A 97 -21.15 18.42 -0.03
CA SER A 97 -22.38 17.82 -0.55
C SER A 97 -22.23 17.56 -2.05
N PRO A 98 -21.54 16.47 -2.43
CA PRO A 98 -21.31 16.16 -3.82
C PRO A 98 -22.59 15.74 -4.53
N THR A 99 -22.78 16.28 -5.74
CA THR A 99 -23.87 15.92 -6.67
C THR A 99 -23.26 15.69 -8.05
N ALA A 100 -23.95 14.95 -8.90
CA ALA A 100 -23.46 14.69 -10.25
C ALA A 100 -23.27 15.96 -11.10
N GLN A 101 -23.89 17.08 -10.72
CA GLN A 101 -23.77 18.36 -11.43
C GLN A 101 -22.55 19.17 -10.97
N ASN A 102 -22.16 19.08 -9.70
CA ASN A 102 -21.08 19.89 -9.14
C ASN A 102 -19.72 19.16 -9.05
N VAL A 103 -19.70 17.82 -9.12
CA VAL A 103 -18.47 17.04 -9.12
C VAL A 103 -17.78 17.15 -10.48
N ARG A 104 -16.50 17.51 -10.48
CA ARG A 104 -15.63 17.58 -11.67
C ARG A 104 -14.50 16.57 -11.63
N PHE A 105 -13.99 16.30 -10.44
CA PHE A 105 -12.94 15.33 -10.25
C PHE A 105 -13.28 14.40 -9.09
N VAL A 106 -12.70 13.22 -9.14
CA VAL A 106 -12.77 12.24 -8.05
C VAL A 106 -11.34 11.94 -7.63
N ARG A 107 -11.08 12.03 -6.35
CA ARG A 107 -9.81 11.70 -5.74
C ARG A 107 -9.98 10.52 -4.81
N ALA A 108 -9.17 9.49 -5.02
CA ALA A 108 -9.03 8.40 -4.08
C ALA A 108 -7.64 8.43 -3.47
N ARG A 109 -7.54 8.31 -2.16
CA ARG A 109 -6.28 8.26 -1.44
C ARG A 109 -6.29 7.13 -0.42
N VAL A 110 -5.10 6.61 -0.17
CA VAL A 110 -4.88 5.64 0.91
C VAL A 110 -4.13 6.35 2.02
N VAL A 111 -4.66 6.28 3.23
CA VAL A 111 -4.18 7.00 4.41
C VAL A 111 -3.84 6.03 5.53
N SER A 112 -3.00 6.50 6.47
CA SER A 112 -2.70 5.81 7.73
C SER A 112 -2.13 4.39 7.56
N LEU A 113 -1.35 4.14 6.51
CA LEU A 113 -0.64 2.87 6.35
C LEU A 113 0.75 2.93 6.95
N THR A 114 1.06 1.94 7.78
CA THR A 114 2.39 1.67 8.29
C THR A 114 2.88 0.33 7.76
N TYR A 115 4.13 0.26 7.38
CA TYR A 115 4.79 -0.98 6.97
C TYR A 115 5.77 -1.40 8.05
N GLN A 116 5.64 -2.64 8.52
CA GLN A 116 6.59 -3.21 9.46
C GLN A 116 7.67 -3.98 8.69
N LEU A 117 8.91 -3.53 8.85
CA LEU A 117 10.07 -4.28 8.37
C LEU A 117 10.20 -5.62 9.12
N LEU A 118 10.92 -6.56 8.54
CA LEU A 118 11.28 -7.78 9.25
C LEU A 118 11.99 -7.42 10.56
N SER A 119 11.69 -8.13 11.64
CA SER A 119 12.20 -7.84 12.99
C SER A 119 13.73 -7.79 13.09
N LEU A 120 14.44 -8.40 12.16
CA LEU A 120 15.91 -8.27 12.01
C LEU A 120 16.36 -6.84 11.66
N LEU A 121 15.46 -6.01 11.16
CA LEU A 121 15.70 -4.64 10.73
C LEU A 121 15.03 -3.61 11.64
N ASP A 122 14.60 -4.00 12.83
CA ASP A 122 13.94 -3.11 13.82
C ASP A 122 14.82 -1.93 14.27
N PHE A 123 16.13 -1.98 13.96
CA PHE A 123 17.04 -0.85 14.17
C PHE A 123 16.88 0.28 13.15
N LEU A 124 16.12 0.04 12.05
CA LEU A 124 15.78 1.04 11.04
C LEU A 124 14.39 1.62 11.36
N GLY A 125 14.31 2.93 11.58
CA GLY A 125 13.09 3.63 11.94
C GLY A 125 12.68 3.46 13.41
N GLU A 126 11.47 3.86 13.76
CA GLU A 126 10.90 3.67 15.09
C GLU A 126 10.37 2.23 15.24
N SER A 127 11.16 1.33 15.81
CA SER A 127 10.82 -0.09 15.98
C SER A 127 10.54 -0.85 14.67
N GLY A 128 11.25 -0.50 13.59
CA GLY A 128 11.06 -1.12 12.28
C GLY A 128 9.77 -0.75 11.56
N LEU A 129 9.04 0.25 12.06
CA LEU A 129 7.87 0.81 11.42
C LEU A 129 8.27 1.94 10.46
N ILE A 130 7.78 1.86 9.24
CA ILE A 130 7.95 2.91 8.23
C ILE A 130 6.56 3.44 7.87
N ASP A 131 6.35 4.74 8.07
CA ASP A 131 5.13 5.40 7.59
C ASP A 131 5.17 5.49 6.08
N ILE A 132 4.12 4.95 5.46
CA ILE A 132 3.95 5.04 4.01
C ILE A 132 3.31 6.38 3.70
N PRO A 133 3.89 7.19 2.80
CA PRO A 133 3.26 8.43 2.36
C PRO A 133 1.89 8.14 1.74
N SER A 134 0.95 9.06 1.92
CA SER A 134 -0.37 8.92 1.30
C SER A 134 -0.26 8.94 -0.22
N PHE A 135 -0.70 7.86 -0.85
CA PHE A 135 -0.84 7.80 -2.30
C PHE A 135 -2.22 8.29 -2.69
N GLU A 136 -2.28 9.17 -3.66
CA GLU A 136 -3.54 9.67 -4.18
C GLU A 136 -3.59 9.60 -5.70
N THR A 137 -4.78 9.40 -6.22
CA THR A 137 -5.08 9.44 -7.66
C THR A 137 -6.31 10.31 -7.86
N THR A 138 -6.16 11.37 -8.65
CA THR A 138 -7.26 12.26 -9.05
C THR A 138 -7.53 12.07 -10.53
N ILE A 139 -8.80 11.82 -10.87
CA ILE A 139 -9.26 11.67 -12.24
C ILE A 139 -10.52 12.50 -12.47
N PRO A 140 -10.82 12.90 -13.72
CA PRO A 140 -12.10 13.54 -14.03
C PRO A 140 -13.27 12.62 -13.70
N SER A 141 -14.38 13.21 -13.23
CA SER A 141 -15.63 12.48 -13.04
C SER A 141 -16.20 12.07 -14.41
N GLU A 142 -16.79 10.87 -14.46
CA GLU A 142 -17.46 10.36 -15.65
C GLU A 142 -18.98 10.39 -15.45
N SER A 143 -19.62 9.23 -15.38
CA SER A 143 -21.09 9.14 -15.28
C SER A 143 -21.65 9.31 -13.87
N LEU A 144 -20.85 9.11 -12.83
CA LEU A 144 -21.29 9.14 -11.42
C LEU A 144 -22.57 8.35 -11.16
N GLY A 145 -22.72 7.22 -11.85
CA GLY A 145 -23.88 6.35 -11.78
C GLY A 145 -25.10 6.79 -12.60
N ILE A 146 -25.02 7.90 -13.32
CA ILE A 146 -26.13 8.36 -14.16
C ILE A 146 -26.11 7.64 -15.51
N VAL A 147 -27.23 6.99 -15.84
CA VAL A 147 -27.43 6.33 -17.13
C VAL A 147 -28.54 7.06 -17.90
N PRO A 148 -28.27 7.52 -19.13
CA PRO A 148 -29.31 8.12 -19.98
C PRO A 148 -30.46 7.13 -20.18
N ASN A 149 -31.67 7.54 -19.84
CA ASN A 149 -32.90 6.74 -19.97
C ASN A 149 -32.95 5.45 -19.11
N GLY A 150 -32.12 5.34 -18.09
CA GLY A 150 -32.08 4.17 -17.22
C GLY A 150 -32.14 4.48 -15.74
N THR A 151 -32.14 3.43 -14.95
CA THR A 151 -31.90 3.52 -13.50
C THR A 151 -30.41 3.75 -13.24
N ASN A 152 -30.11 4.46 -12.17
CA ASN A 152 -28.71 4.67 -11.76
C ASN A 152 -27.96 3.34 -11.62
N THR A 153 -26.71 3.33 -12.03
CA THR A 153 -25.88 2.13 -11.96
C THR A 153 -25.30 1.97 -10.56
N ASN A 154 -25.71 0.90 -9.91
CA ASN A 154 -25.07 0.47 -8.66
C ASN A 154 -23.83 -0.36 -9.01
N CYS A 155 -22.73 -0.15 -8.31
CA CYS A 155 -21.55 -1.00 -8.34
C CYS A 155 -21.57 -2.02 -7.14
#